data_56533457ed608eb876bd4c84c6325e3b
#
_entry.id   56533457ed608eb876bd4c84c6325e3b
#
_cell.length_a   1.000
_cell.length_b   1.000
_cell.length_c   1.000
_cell.angle_alpha   90.00
_cell.angle_beta   90.00
_cell.angle_gamma   90.00
#
_symmetry.space_group_name_H-M   'P 1'
#
loop_
_entity.id
_entity.type
_entity.pdbx_description
1 polymer ?
#
loop_
_entity_poly.entity_id
_entity_poly.type
_entity_poly.pdbx_seq_one_letter_code
_entity_poly.pdbx_strand_id
1 'polypeptide(L)'
;MKAVALLSGGLDSTVAFAIRARDTVLALTVDYGQRAARREIASARKTAARYRVPHRVLRIPWLGGGALVDRSKRLPRPNLGRAAETRASSAAVWVPNRNGVFIAAAAALAERLGASRVVVGFNREEAATFPDNSAGFLAAANRSLDYSTRRRVRVESPTLRWDKARIVREARRRGISLEGLWPCYEGGRSWCRRCESCLRSLRAGVTP
;
A
#
# COMPACT_ATOMS: atom_id res chain seq x y z
N MET A 1 6.24 18.68 8.79
CA MET A 1 7.26 17.62 9.11
C MET A 1 7.50 16.79 7.85
N LYS A 2 8.77 16.53 7.46
CA LYS A 2 9.09 15.78 6.27
C LYS A 2 8.73 14.29 6.40
N ALA A 3 8.27 13.68 5.29
CA ALA A 3 7.84 12.29 5.24
C ALA A 3 8.44 11.51 4.05
N VAL A 4 8.60 10.19 4.22
CA VAL A 4 8.74 9.22 3.13
C VAL A 4 7.44 8.45 3.02
N ALA A 5 6.82 8.39 1.85
CA ALA A 5 5.55 7.69 1.65
C ALA A 5 5.75 6.36 0.90
N LEU A 6 5.22 5.26 1.45
CA LEU A 6 5.10 4.00 0.72
C LEU A 6 3.93 4.09 -0.27
N LEU A 7 4.24 4.03 -1.55
CA LEU A 7 3.29 4.25 -2.64
C LEU A 7 3.29 3.06 -3.60
N SER A 8 2.24 2.25 -3.57
CA SER A 8 2.09 1.09 -4.48
C SER A 8 1.32 1.39 -5.76
N GLY A 9 0.72 2.58 -5.87
CA GLY A 9 -0.18 2.93 -6.99
C GLY A 9 -1.61 2.35 -6.86
N GLY A 10 -1.92 1.64 -5.78
CA GLY A 10 -3.28 1.25 -5.41
C GLY A 10 -4.03 2.40 -4.73
N LEU A 11 -5.36 2.21 -4.54
CA LEU A 11 -6.26 3.22 -3.97
C LEU A 11 -5.76 3.79 -2.64
N ASP A 12 -5.53 2.93 -1.67
CA ASP A 12 -5.29 3.31 -0.28
C ASP A 12 -3.98 4.07 -0.10
N SER A 13 -2.90 3.56 -0.68
CA SER A 13 -1.58 4.19 -0.65
C SER A 13 -1.55 5.53 -1.41
N THR A 14 -2.29 5.62 -2.52
CA THR A 14 -2.40 6.85 -3.31
C THR A 14 -3.12 7.95 -2.52
N VAL A 15 -4.24 7.63 -1.87
CA VAL A 15 -4.99 8.62 -1.08
C VAL A 15 -4.20 9.03 0.18
N ALA A 16 -3.60 8.07 0.89
CA ALA A 16 -2.74 8.37 2.05
C ALA A 16 -1.57 9.28 1.68
N PHE A 17 -0.86 8.96 0.58
CA PHE A 17 0.20 9.79 0.02
C PHE A 17 -0.30 11.18 -0.34
N ALA A 18 -1.40 11.30 -1.08
CA ALA A 18 -1.92 12.59 -1.55
C ALA A 18 -2.29 13.52 -0.40
N ILE A 19 -2.83 12.99 0.72
CA ILE A 19 -3.13 13.75 1.93
C ILE A 19 -1.85 14.36 2.54
N ARG A 20 -0.70 13.69 2.39
CA ARG A 20 0.60 14.10 2.94
C ARG A 20 1.60 14.59 1.89
N ALA A 21 1.17 14.78 0.64
CA ALA A 21 2.07 15.07 -0.46
C ALA A 21 2.94 16.31 -0.26
N ARG A 22 2.38 17.37 0.38
CA ARG A 22 3.12 18.61 0.68
C ARG A 22 4.31 18.41 1.62
N ASP A 23 4.21 17.43 2.52
CA ASP A 23 5.26 17.08 3.48
C ASP A 23 6.19 15.96 2.94
N THR A 24 5.80 15.28 1.87
CA THR A 24 6.51 14.10 1.36
C THR A 24 7.73 14.51 0.54
N VAL A 25 8.91 14.09 1.00
CA VAL A 25 10.19 14.35 0.31
C VAL A 25 10.57 13.21 -0.64
N LEU A 26 9.98 12.03 -0.46
CA LEU A 26 10.20 10.85 -1.30
C LEU A 26 8.97 9.93 -1.29
N ALA A 27 8.49 9.56 -2.46
CA ALA A 27 7.57 8.44 -2.66
C ALA A 27 8.38 7.18 -2.98
N LEU A 28 8.16 6.11 -2.21
CA LEU A 28 8.89 4.85 -2.31
C LEU A 28 7.94 3.73 -2.74
N THR A 29 8.22 3.11 -3.88
CA THR A 29 7.56 1.86 -4.29
C THR A 29 8.50 0.69 -4.08
N VAL A 30 7.98 -0.41 -3.55
CA VAL A 30 8.76 -1.63 -3.33
C VAL A 30 8.43 -2.66 -4.39
N ASP A 31 9.46 -3.11 -5.09
CA ASP A 31 9.42 -4.24 -6.02
C ASP A 31 10.02 -5.47 -5.32
N TYR A 32 9.14 -6.40 -4.91
CA TYR A 32 9.52 -7.66 -4.28
C TYR A 32 9.27 -8.87 -5.20
N GLY A 33 9.14 -8.64 -6.50
CA GLY A 33 8.85 -9.66 -7.51
C GLY A 33 7.37 -9.96 -7.71
N GLN A 34 6.45 -9.13 -7.17
CA GLN A 34 5.01 -9.30 -7.34
C GLN A 34 4.60 -9.18 -8.81
N ARG A 35 3.58 -9.95 -9.21
CA ARG A 35 3.09 -10.03 -10.60
C ARG A 35 2.75 -8.67 -11.19
N ALA A 36 2.21 -7.77 -10.37
CA ALA A 36 1.80 -6.43 -10.76
C ALA A 36 2.91 -5.38 -10.68
N ALA A 37 4.16 -5.72 -10.28
CA ALA A 37 5.24 -4.77 -10.01
C ALA A 37 5.37 -3.68 -11.08
N ARG A 38 5.43 -4.06 -12.35
CA ARG A 38 5.57 -3.10 -13.47
C ARG A 38 4.41 -2.10 -13.52
N ARG A 39 3.19 -2.54 -13.27
CA ARG A 39 1.98 -1.71 -13.31
C ARG A 39 1.87 -0.82 -12.07
N GLU A 40 2.15 -1.38 -10.90
CA GLU A 40 2.18 -0.64 -9.65
C GLU A 40 3.20 0.49 -9.70
N ILE A 41 4.43 0.20 -10.15
CA ILE A 41 5.50 1.20 -10.32
C ILE A 41 5.07 2.29 -11.30
N ALA A 42 4.47 1.94 -12.44
CA ALA A 42 4.01 2.93 -13.42
C ALA A 42 2.91 3.83 -12.85
N SER A 43 1.94 3.27 -12.13
CA SER A 43 0.88 4.02 -11.45
C SER A 43 1.44 4.93 -10.36
N ALA A 44 2.30 4.40 -9.50
CA ALA A 44 2.94 5.16 -8.44
C ALA A 44 3.79 6.33 -8.97
N ARG A 45 4.54 6.10 -10.06
CA ARG A 45 5.34 7.13 -10.72
C ARG A 45 4.46 8.26 -11.24
N LYS A 46 3.35 7.95 -11.92
CA LYS A 46 2.40 8.96 -12.41
C LYS A 46 1.80 9.76 -11.26
N THR A 47 1.42 9.08 -10.18
CA THR A 47 0.90 9.72 -8.97
C THR A 47 1.93 10.65 -8.34
N ALA A 48 3.14 10.19 -8.11
CA ALA A 48 4.21 11.00 -7.51
C ALA A 48 4.53 12.24 -8.36
N ALA A 49 4.60 12.09 -9.70
CA ALA A 49 4.83 13.18 -10.64
C ALA A 49 3.73 14.25 -10.57
N ARG A 50 2.45 13.87 -10.45
CA ARG A 50 1.31 14.79 -10.29
C ARG A 50 1.47 15.71 -9.08
N TYR A 51 2.07 15.20 -8.00
CA TYR A 51 2.34 15.97 -6.78
C TYR A 51 3.76 16.58 -6.74
N ARG A 52 4.56 16.44 -7.80
CA ARG A 52 5.95 16.90 -7.90
C ARG A 52 6.86 16.34 -6.80
N VAL A 53 6.60 15.10 -6.37
CA VAL A 53 7.37 14.38 -5.36
C VAL A 53 8.34 13.41 -6.05
N PRO A 54 9.65 13.41 -5.69
CA PRO A 54 10.59 12.42 -6.17
C PRO A 54 10.11 11.00 -5.91
N HIS A 55 10.28 10.10 -6.89
CA HIS A 55 9.87 8.71 -6.79
C HIS A 55 11.06 7.77 -6.95
N ARG A 56 11.17 6.79 -6.05
CA ARG A 56 12.17 5.71 -6.13
C ARG A 56 11.54 4.34 -6.03
N VAL A 57 12.20 3.36 -6.63
CA VAL A 57 11.85 1.95 -6.52
C VAL A 57 12.93 1.24 -5.71
N LEU A 58 12.52 0.58 -4.64
CA LEU A 58 13.38 -0.32 -3.87
C LEU A 58 13.11 -1.75 -4.32
N ARG A 59 14.15 -2.47 -4.77
CA ARG A 59 14.04 -3.87 -5.16
C ARG A 59 14.52 -4.77 -4.03
N ILE A 60 13.67 -5.72 -3.64
CA ILE A 60 13.94 -6.72 -2.58
C ILE A 60 13.49 -8.12 -3.03
N PRO A 61 14.13 -8.70 -4.05
CA PRO A 61 13.66 -9.92 -4.72
C PRO A 61 13.63 -11.17 -3.83
N TRP A 62 14.30 -11.14 -2.69
CA TRP A 62 14.28 -12.21 -1.71
C TRP A 62 13.01 -12.28 -0.88
N LEU A 63 12.19 -11.22 -0.86
CA LEU A 63 10.93 -11.18 -0.12
C LEU A 63 9.86 -11.91 -0.94
N GLY A 64 9.91 -13.22 -0.90
CA GLY A 64 9.00 -14.09 -1.62
C GLY A 64 7.80 -14.54 -0.79
N GLY A 65 6.89 -15.23 -1.44
CA GLY A 65 5.76 -15.92 -0.80
C GLY A 65 4.41 -15.58 -1.42
N GLY A 66 3.45 -16.48 -1.18
CA GLY A 66 2.08 -16.34 -1.64
C GLY A 66 1.89 -16.27 -3.16
N ALA A 67 0.65 -16.26 -3.59
CA ALA A 67 0.30 -16.22 -5.01
C ALA A 67 0.62 -14.88 -5.69
N LEU A 68 0.97 -13.84 -4.94
CA LEU A 68 1.39 -12.56 -5.50
C LEU A 68 2.74 -12.65 -6.21
N VAL A 69 3.65 -13.48 -5.72
CA VAL A 69 5.02 -13.63 -6.22
C VAL A 69 5.18 -14.95 -6.98
N ASP A 70 4.75 -16.05 -6.35
CA ASP A 70 4.85 -17.40 -6.92
C ASP A 70 3.87 -17.57 -8.09
N ARG A 71 4.40 -17.57 -9.31
CA ARG A 71 3.61 -17.67 -10.55
C ARG A 71 3.03 -19.06 -10.78
N SER A 72 3.51 -20.10 -10.09
CA SER A 72 2.93 -21.45 -10.15
C SER A 72 1.58 -21.52 -9.44
N LYS A 73 1.36 -20.67 -8.43
CA LYS A 73 0.10 -20.59 -7.69
C LYS A 73 -0.92 -19.74 -8.42
N ARG A 74 -2.19 -20.18 -8.42
CA ARG A 74 -3.28 -19.38 -8.97
C ARG A 74 -3.66 -18.26 -8.02
N LEU A 75 -3.92 -17.06 -8.56
CA LEU A 75 -4.49 -15.97 -7.78
C LEU A 75 -5.94 -16.29 -7.38
N PRO A 76 -6.31 -16.09 -6.12
CA PRO A 76 -7.67 -16.37 -5.65
C PRO A 76 -8.69 -15.43 -6.29
N ARG A 77 -9.91 -15.92 -6.43
CA ARG A 77 -11.08 -15.19 -6.98
C ARG A 77 -12.23 -15.32 -6.00
N PRO A 78 -12.18 -14.65 -4.84
CA PRO A 78 -13.15 -14.85 -3.78
C PRO A 78 -14.49 -14.19 -4.09
N ASN A 79 -15.56 -14.76 -3.52
CA ASN A 79 -16.79 -14.02 -3.30
C ASN A 79 -16.65 -13.23 -1.98
N LEU A 80 -16.60 -11.90 -2.07
CA LEU A 80 -16.42 -11.03 -0.90
C LEU A 80 -17.60 -11.07 0.09
N GLY A 81 -18.76 -11.62 -0.29
CA GLY A 81 -19.89 -11.87 0.59
C GLY A 81 -19.67 -13.08 1.52
N ARG A 82 -18.66 -13.90 1.25
CA ARG A 82 -18.38 -15.12 2.01
C ARG A 82 -17.08 -14.97 2.81
N ALA A 83 -17.20 -14.84 4.11
CA ALA A 83 -16.06 -14.60 5.01
C ALA A 83 -14.97 -15.69 4.91
N ALA A 84 -15.36 -16.97 4.73
CA ALA A 84 -14.41 -18.06 4.56
C ALA A 84 -13.56 -17.92 3.29
N GLU A 85 -14.18 -17.55 2.15
CA GLU A 85 -13.46 -17.32 0.90
C GLU A 85 -12.53 -16.11 0.98
N THR A 86 -12.94 -15.05 1.67
CA THR A 86 -12.11 -13.87 1.90
C THR A 86 -10.89 -14.21 2.77
N ARG A 87 -11.05 -15.02 3.83
CA ARG A 87 -9.91 -15.49 4.63
C ARG A 87 -8.97 -16.38 3.84
N ALA A 88 -9.49 -17.32 3.06
CA ALA A 88 -8.68 -18.18 2.19
C ALA A 88 -7.91 -17.35 1.14
N SER A 89 -8.56 -16.33 0.57
CA SER A 89 -7.93 -15.40 -0.38
C SER A 89 -6.77 -14.64 0.26
N SER A 90 -6.98 -14.05 1.44
CA SER A 90 -5.93 -13.31 2.13
C SER A 90 -4.74 -14.20 2.51
N ALA A 91 -4.99 -15.44 2.96
CA ALA A 91 -3.92 -16.41 3.24
C ALA A 91 -3.11 -16.77 1.97
N ALA A 92 -3.79 -16.95 0.84
CA ALA A 92 -3.12 -17.30 -0.43
C ALA A 92 -2.21 -16.20 -0.97
N VAL A 93 -2.54 -14.93 -0.69
CA VAL A 93 -1.74 -13.77 -1.14
C VAL A 93 -0.79 -13.22 -0.06
N TRP A 94 -0.74 -13.88 1.09
CA TRP A 94 0.12 -13.47 2.21
C TRP A 94 1.60 -13.56 1.81
N VAL A 95 2.33 -12.49 2.04
CA VAL A 95 3.79 -12.43 1.95
C VAL A 95 4.32 -12.17 3.36
N PRO A 96 5.05 -13.11 3.97
CA PRO A 96 5.49 -13.01 5.36
C PRO A 96 6.22 -11.71 5.68
N ASN A 97 5.77 -11.03 6.73
CA ASN A 97 6.37 -9.79 7.26
C ASN A 97 6.58 -8.66 6.21
N ARG A 98 5.79 -8.66 5.13
CA ARG A 98 5.97 -7.70 4.03
C ARG A 98 5.92 -6.26 4.50
N ASN A 99 4.87 -5.89 5.23
CA ASN A 99 4.70 -4.52 5.70
C ASN A 99 5.75 -4.13 6.75
N GLY A 100 6.23 -5.06 7.57
CA GLY A 100 7.35 -4.83 8.51
C GLY A 100 8.63 -4.46 7.77
N VAL A 101 8.99 -5.23 6.74
CA VAL A 101 10.17 -4.95 5.90
C VAL A 101 10.04 -3.62 5.19
N PHE A 102 8.87 -3.31 4.63
CA PHE A 102 8.64 -2.05 3.92
C PHE A 102 8.76 -0.84 4.85
N ILE A 103 8.19 -0.94 6.06
CA ILE A 103 8.28 0.11 7.07
C ILE A 103 9.74 0.31 7.51
N ALA A 104 10.47 -0.77 7.80
CA ALA A 104 11.87 -0.68 8.22
C ALA A 104 12.75 0.00 7.15
N ALA A 105 12.60 -0.40 5.90
CA ALA A 105 13.32 0.21 4.77
C ALA A 105 12.95 1.70 4.58
N ALA A 106 11.66 2.02 4.65
CA ALA A 106 11.20 3.39 4.53
C ALA A 106 11.66 4.27 5.70
N ALA A 107 11.70 3.72 6.91
CA ALA A 107 12.17 4.44 8.11
C ALA A 107 13.66 4.76 8.03
N ALA A 108 14.49 3.81 7.58
CA ALA A 108 15.91 4.04 7.35
C ALA A 108 16.15 5.14 6.30
N LEU A 109 15.39 5.14 5.22
CA LEU A 109 15.44 6.20 4.20
C LEU A 109 14.93 7.54 4.74
N ALA A 110 13.86 7.53 5.52
CA ALA A 110 13.32 8.73 6.15
C ALA A 110 14.37 9.39 7.05
N GLU A 111 14.99 8.62 7.95
CA GLU A 111 16.03 9.14 8.83
C GLU A 111 17.21 9.73 8.04
N ARG A 112 17.70 9.01 7.01
CA ARG A 112 18.78 9.48 6.14
C ARG A 112 18.46 10.78 5.39
N LEU A 113 17.17 10.98 5.02
CA LEU A 113 16.69 12.18 4.32
C LEU A 113 16.26 13.30 5.27
N GLY A 114 16.48 13.16 6.57
CA GLY A 114 16.03 14.12 7.56
C GLY A 114 14.51 14.22 7.71
N ALA A 115 13.79 13.19 7.30
CA ALA A 115 12.35 13.05 7.50
C ALA A 115 12.07 12.32 8.82
N SER A 116 10.98 12.67 9.47
CA SER A 116 10.54 12.08 10.75
C SER A 116 9.27 11.23 10.61
N ARG A 117 8.77 11.05 9.39
CA ARG A 117 7.53 10.31 9.13
C ARG A 117 7.69 9.30 8.01
N VAL A 118 7.03 8.14 8.18
CA VAL A 118 6.72 7.19 7.12
C VAL A 118 5.20 7.16 6.96
N VAL A 119 4.71 7.39 5.74
CA VAL A 119 3.27 7.37 5.43
C VAL A 119 2.94 6.05 4.76
N VAL A 120 1.92 5.35 5.28
CA VAL A 120 1.40 4.09 4.73
C VAL A 120 -0.09 4.21 4.44
N GLY A 121 -0.62 3.34 3.57
CA GLY A 121 -2.04 3.31 3.20
C GLY A 121 -2.83 2.22 3.92
N PHE A 122 -2.61 2.01 5.23
CA PHE A 122 -3.40 1.05 6.00
C PHE A 122 -4.81 1.56 6.20
N ASN A 123 -5.77 0.66 6.24
CA ASN A 123 -7.17 0.99 6.41
C ASN A 123 -7.91 -0.08 7.22
N ARG A 124 -9.08 0.29 7.75
CA ARG A 124 -9.89 -0.58 8.62
C ARG A 124 -10.37 -1.85 7.91
N GLU A 125 -10.70 -1.77 6.63
CA GLU A 125 -11.24 -2.90 5.89
C GLU A 125 -10.16 -3.96 5.63
N GLU A 126 -8.95 -3.54 5.27
CA GLU A 126 -7.81 -4.46 5.11
C GLU A 126 -7.36 -5.05 6.45
N ALA A 127 -7.41 -4.27 7.54
CA ALA A 127 -7.04 -4.72 8.88
C ALA A 127 -7.89 -5.91 9.38
N ALA A 128 -9.11 -6.07 8.87
CA ALA A 128 -9.98 -7.20 9.21
C ALA A 128 -9.46 -8.55 8.67
N THR A 129 -8.60 -8.53 7.64
CA THR A 129 -8.07 -9.73 6.98
C THR A 129 -6.55 -9.83 7.05
N PHE A 130 -5.87 -8.71 7.19
CA PHE A 130 -4.40 -8.60 7.23
C PHE A 130 -3.97 -7.92 8.53
N PRO A 131 -3.52 -8.66 9.55
CA PRO A 131 -3.16 -8.09 10.85
C PRO A 131 -2.06 -7.03 10.77
N ASP A 132 -1.18 -7.11 9.76
CA ASP A 132 -0.11 -6.14 9.47
C ASP A 132 -0.60 -4.84 8.81
N ASN A 133 -1.91 -4.62 8.72
CA ASN A 133 -2.57 -3.35 8.38
C ASN A 133 -3.31 -2.73 9.58
N SER A 134 -3.26 -3.35 10.75
CA SER A 134 -4.03 -2.96 11.93
C SER A 134 -3.40 -1.78 12.69
N ALA A 135 -4.22 -1.12 13.52
CA ALA A 135 -3.74 -0.11 14.46
C ALA A 135 -2.74 -0.69 15.47
N GLY A 136 -2.94 -1.94 15.90
CA GLY A 136 -2.03 -2.66 16.79
C GLY A 136 -0.66 -2.86 16.16
N PHE A 137 -0.61 -3.28 14.90
CA PHE A 137 0.63 -3.41 14.15
C PHE A 137 1.34 -2.05 13.97
N LEU A 138 0.60 -1.00 13.63
CA LEU A 138 1.16 0.35 13.51
C LEU A 138 1.79 0.83 14.83
N ALA A 139 1.12 0.57 15.95
CA ALA A 139 1.64 0.90 17.28
C ALA A 139 2.90 0.10 17.62
N ALA A 140 2.94 -1.22 17.31
CA ALA A 140 4.10 -2.06 17.51
C ALA A 140 5.29 -1.63 16.65
N ALA A 141 5.06 -1.31 15.36
CA ALA A 141 6.08 -0.78 14.47
C ALA A 141 6.67 0.54 15.02
N ASN A 142 5.83 1.44 15.51
CA ASN A 142 6.29 2.69 16.12
C ASN A 142 7.14 2.44 17.38
N ARG A 143 6.76 1.49 18.24
CA ARG A 143 7.59 1.10 19.39
C ARG A 143 8.95 0.55 18.96
N SER A 144 9.00 -0.28 17.94
CA SER A 144 10.26 -0.77 17.38
C SER A 144 11.16 0.38 16.87
N LEU A 145 10.55 1.35 16.17
CA LEU A 145 11.29 2.49 15.62
C LEU A 145 11.80 3.46 16.70
N ASP A 146 11.23 3.47 17.90
CA ASP A 146 11.76 4.23 19.05
C ASP A 146 13.18 3.79 19.43
N TYR A 147 13.51 2.51 19.22
CA TYR A 147 14.83 1.93 19.51
C TYR A 147 15.75 1.93 18.29
N SER A 148 15.19 1.81 17.08
CA SER A 148 15.97 1.58 15.86
C SER A 148 16.24 2.84 15.03
N THR A 149 15.67 4.00 15.43
CA THR A 149 15.91 5.29 14.75
C THR A 149 16.32 6.37 15.77
N ARG A 150 17.39 7.11 15.47
CA ARG A 150 17.86 8.21 16.33
C ARG A 150 16.90 9.41 16.32
N ARG A 151 16.23 9.64 15.20
CA ARG A 151 15.30 10.77 14.99
C ARG A 151 13.86 10.44 15.38
N ARG A 152 13.62 9.29 16.01
CA ARG A 152 12.29 8.80 16.39
C ARG A 152 11.31 8.89 15.22
N VAL A 153 11.67 8.26 14.10
CA VAL A 153 10.80 8.19 12.92
C VAL A 153 9.48 7.52 13.31
N ARG A 154 8.36 8.11 12.88
CA ARG A 154 7.02 7.60 13.16
C ARG A 154 6.34 7.15 11.88
N VAL A 155 5.68 6.00 11.95
CA VAL A 155 4.78 5.52 10.89
C VAL A 155 3.38 6.03 11.18
N GLU A 156 2.74 6.56 10.16
CA GLU A 156 1.34 7.00 10.24
C GLU A 156 0.54 6.53 9.03
N SER A 157 -0.75 6.32 9.21
CA SER A 157 -1.69 6.09 8.12
C SER A 157 -2.87 7.05 8.24
N PRO A 158 -2.98 8.04 7.34
CA PRO A 158 -4.13 8.95 7.30
C PRO A 158 -5.47 8.24 7.09
N THR A 159 -5.44 7.04 6.51
CA THR A 159 -6.60 6.24 6.15
C THR A 159 -6.93 5.13 7.16
N LEU A 160 -6.17 5.00 8.27
CA LEU A 160 -6.22 3.88 9.20
C LEU A 160 -7.64 3.52 9.68
N ARG A 161 -8.46 4.52 9.95
CA ARG A 161 -9.82 4.35 10.49
C ARG A 161 -10.91 4.34 9.40
N TRP A 162 -10.53 4.35 8.13
CA TRP A 162 -11.45 4.43 7.01
C TRP A 162 -11.65 3.05 6.35
N ASP A 163 -12.83 2.81 5.81
CA ASP A 163 -13.08 1.76 4.81
C ASP A 163 -12.85 2.33 3.40
N LYS A 164 -12.82 1.47 2.40
CA LYS A 164 -12.55 1.88 1.02
C LYS A 164 -13.60 2.86 0.48
N ALA A 165 -14.85 2.74 0.87
CA ALA A 165 -15.91 3.68 0.48
C ALA A 165 -15.62 5.09 1.04
N ARG A 166 -15.20 5.21 2.29
CA ARG A 166 -14.78 6.47 2.89
C ARG A 166 -13.52 7.02 2.23
N ILE A 167 -12.55 6.16 1.91
CA ILE A 167 -11.33 6.58 1.19
C ILE A 167 -11.68 7.24 -0.14
N VAL A 168 -12.62 6.66 -0.91
CA VAL A 168 -13.08 7.22 -2.18
C VAL A 168 -13.82 8.54 -1.98
N ARG A 169 -14.75 8.62 -1.01
CA ARG A 169 -15.46 9.87 -0.70
C ARG A 169 -14.50 11.00 -0.32
N GLU A 170 -13.55 10.71 0.56
CA GLU A 170 -12.56 11.69 1.00
C GLU A 170 -11.60 12.10 -0.13
N ALA A 171 -11.25 11.18 -1.02
CA ALA A 171 -10.46 11.49 -2.20
C ALA A 171 -11.21 12.48 -3.10
N ARG A 172 -12.47 12.21 -3.42
CA ARG A 172 -13.30 13.10 -4.23
C ARG A 172 -13.49 14.47 -3.59
N ARG A 173 -13.80 14.51 -2.28
CA ARG A 173 -13.95 15.78 -1.53
C ARG A 173 -12.69 16.64 -1.55
N ARG A 174 -11.51 16.02 -1.59
CA ARG A 174 -10.21 16.70 -1.60
C ARG A 174 -9.66 16.95 -3.01
N GLY A 175 -10.39 16.62 -4.06
CA GLY A 175 -9.91 16.71 -5.45
C GLY A 175 -8.72 15.78 -5.75
N ILE A 176 -8.56 14.68 -4.99
CA ILE A 176 -7.52 13.68 -5.24
C ILE A 176 -7.96 12.82 -6.41
N SER A 177 -7.20 12.84 -7.49
CA SER A 177 -7.48 12.03 -8.67
C SER A 177 -7.29 10.54 -8.37
N LEU A 178 -8.28 9.75 -8.75
CA LEU A 178 -8.25 8.28 -8.71
C LEU A 178 -7.95 7.65 -10.07
N GLU A 179 -7.60 8.46 -11.05
CA GLU A 179 -7.26 8.04 -12.40
C GLU A 179 -5.90 7.34 -12.45
N GLY A 180 -5.84 6.24 -13.20
CA GLY A 180 -4.60 5.50 -13.42
C GLY A 180 -4.14 4.64 -12.24
N LEU A 181 -5.00 4.41 -11.23
CA LEU A 181 -4.73 3.49 -10.13
C LEU A 181 -4.56 2.06 -10.63
N TRP A 182 -3.71 1.30 -9.94
CA TRP A 182 -3.51 -0.12 -10.21
C TRP A 182 -3.68 -0.97 -8.94
N PRO A 183 -4.91 -1.34 -8.56
CA PRO A 183 -5.16 -2.23 -7.43
C PRO A 183 -4.98 -3.71 -7.78
N CYS A 184 -4.99 -4.05 -9.08
CA CYS A 184 -5.03 -5.43 -9.55
C CYS A 184 -3.77 -6.20 -9.18
N TYR A 185 -3.93 -7.42 -8.65
CA TYR A 185 -2.82 -8.33 -8.35
C TYR A 185 -2.13 -8.85 -9.61
N GLU A 186 -2.81 -8.80 -10.76
CA GLU A 186 -2.25 -9.20 -12.04
C GLU A 186 -1.55 -8.03 -12.75
N GLY A 187 -0.46 -8.33 -13.46
CA GLY A 187 0.30 -7.35 -14.24
C GLY A 187 -0.16 -7.20 -15.70
N GLY A 188 -1.41 -7.54 -16.01
CA GLY A 188 -1.97 -7.52 -17.36
C GLY A 188 -2.11 -6.13 -18.00
N ARG A 189 -2.81 -6.04 -19.14
CA ARG A 189 -3.08 -4.77 -19.82
C ARG A 189 -4.14 -3.93 -19.10
N SER A 190 -5.10 -4.60 -18.44
CA SER A 190 -6.21 -4.02 -17.69
C SER A 190 -6.40 -4.75 -16.36
N TRP A 191 -7.25 -4.22 -15.48
CA TRP A 191 -7.63 -4.90 -14.24
C TRP A 191 -8.34 -6.21 -14.55
N CYS A 192 -8.03 -7.26 -13.80
CA CYS A 192 -8.69 -8.56 -13.98
C CYS A 192 -10.15 -8.58 -13.50
N ARG A 193 -10.58 -7.62 -12.69
CA ARG A 193 -11.93 -7.44 -12.11
C ARG A 193 -12.43 -8.60 -11.24
N ARG A 194 -11.58 -9.57 -10.90
CA ARG A 194 -11.94 -10.81 -10.19
C ARG A 194 -11.01 -11.15 -9.01
N CYS A 195 -9.82 -10.55 -8.90
CA CYS A 195 -9.03 -10.67 -7.69
C CYS A 195 -9.64 -9.82 -6.57
N GLU A 196 -9.34 -10.18 -5.32
CA GLU A 196 -9.89 -9.52 -4.14
C GLU A 196 -9.74 -8.00 -4.18
N SER A 197 -8.55 -7.51 -4.51
CA SER A 197 -8.27 -6.07 -4.55
C SER A 197 -9.06 -5.33 -5.65
N CYS A 198 -9.23 -5.93 -6.83
CA CYS A 198 -10.13 -5.39 -7.85
C CYS A 198 -11.58 -5.31 -7.35
N LEU A 199 -12.08 -6.41 -6.76
CA LEU A 199 -13.47 -6.48 -6.28
C LEU A 199 -13.75 -5.44 -5.20
N ARG A 200 -12.82 -5.25 -4.24
CA ARG A 200 -12.93 -4.22 -3.20
C ARG A 200 -12.91 -2.81 -3.80
N SER A 201 -12.05 -2.55 -4.78
CA SER A 201 -11.97 -1.25 -5.46
C SER A 201 -13.24 -0.93 -6.26
N LEU A 202 -13.76 -1.90 -7.01
CA LEU A 202 -15.02 -1.75 -7.77
C LEU A 202 -16.20 -1.51 -6.83
N ARG A 203 -16.29 -2.26 -5.71
CA ARG A 203 -17.33 -2.05 -4.69
C ARG A 203 -17.27 -0.64 -4.07
N ALA A 204 -16.09 -0.07 -3.94
CA ALA A 204 -15.90 1.29 -3.44
C ALA A 204 -16.18 2.38 -4.50
N GLY A 205 -16.51 2.02 -5.74
CA GLY A 205 -16.81 2.96 -6.82
C GLY A 205 -15.59 3.50 -7.55
N VAL A 206 -14.48 2.73 -7.56
CA VAL A 206 -13.30 3.02 -8.39
C VAL A 206 -13.37 2.14 -9.63
N THR A 207 -13.28 2.76 -10.79
CA THR A 207 -13.26 2.06 -12.10
C THR A 207 -11.88 2.14 -12.73
N PRO A 208 -11.53 1.16 -13.64
CA PRO A 208 -10.28 1.18 -14.40
C PRO A 208 -10.13 2.41 -15.28
#